data_2cf78c7d1a587bc29dd49e7cd8a900df
#
_entry.id   2cf78c7d1a587bc29dd49e7cd8a900df
#
_cell.length_a   1.000
_cell.length_b   1.000
_cell.length_c   1.000
_cell.angle_alpha   90.00
_cell.angle_beta   90.00
_cell.angle_gamma   90.00
#
_symmetry.space_group_name_H-M   'P 1'
#
loop_
_entity.id
_entity.type
_entity.pdbx_description
1 polymer ?
#
loop_
_entity_poly.entity_id
_entity_poly.type
_entity_poly.pdbx_seq_one_letter_code
_entity_poly.pdbx_strand_id
1 'polypeptide(L)'
;MATDPTAQPLSATADSPAPHAGPQGPVPATSLPQPNEAVAGEAAPASSPEHLARADWVRIAIFGIPYATFFLLGAVPLFLFPDSWNLTAINLAIDTVLLILVLALFSREFLPAFSYLRTRPILKVALLFPLWFLIVIVQATVRIALYGLNPPIADNQQHVIDALNDGTLGIIFTFFVGIGVPLIEEMFFRHILIGKLSAYAPTWLVASISAALFAYMHSHQWQDFFSYLPISITITLAYVKSGKNVAYSWLFHALNNTIMVVLMFATQGALQNA
;
A
#
# COMPACT_ATOMS: atom_id res chain seq x y z
N MET A 1 -62.53 27.10 -19.32
CA MET A 1 -63.35 26.40 -20.31
C MET A 1 -62.90 24.95 -20.25
N ALA A 2 -63.57 24.11 -19.46
CA ALA A 2 -64.75 23.30 -19.79
C ALA A 2 -64.34 22.26 -20.84
N THR A 3 -64.42 20.95 -20.66
CA THR A 3 -65.34 20.11 -19.88
C THR A 3 -64.86 18.63 -20.03
N ASP A 4 -64.94 17.90 -18.96
CA ASP A 4 -65.19 16.46 -18.91
C ASP A 4 -66.64 16.23 -19.50
N PRO A 5 -67.18 15.05 -19.88
CA PRO A 5 -67.21 13.84 -19.08
C PRO A 5 -67.48 12.49 -19.80
N THR A 6 -67.61 11.45 -18.96
CA THR A 6 -68.54 10.27 -19.05
C THR A 6 -68.05 9.04 -19.80
N ALA A 7 -68.27 7.82 -19.40
CA ALA A 7 -68.98 7.13 -18.33
C ALA A 7 -68.93 5.62 -18.73
N GLN A 8 -68.96 4.76 -17.73
CA GLN A 8 -69.18 3.30 -17.84
C GLN A 8 -70.53 2.95 -18.50
N PRO A 9 -70.79 1.67 -18.88
CA PRO A 9 -71.37 0.80 -17.87
C PRO A 9 -71.04 -0.72 -17.94
N LEU A 10 -71.34 -1.33 -16.81
CA LEU A 10 -71.51 -2.72 -16.46
C LEU A 10 -72.34 -3.56 -17.46
N SER A 11 -72.02 -4.87 -17.53
CA SER A 11 -73.07 -5.89 -17.62
C SER A 11 -72.63 -7.22 -16.96
N ALA A 12 -73.47 -7.65 -16.06
CA ALA A 12 -73.47 -8.90 -15.36
C ALA A 12 -74.15 -10.02 -16.21
N THR A 13 -73.86 -11.26 -15.87
CA THR A 13 -74.70 -12.47 -15.85
C THR A 13 -73.76 -13.66 -16.03
N ALA A 14 -73.90 -14.86 -15.48
CA ALA A 14 -74.93 -15.49 -14.69
C ALA A 14 -74.32 -16.79 -14.10
N ASP A 15 -74.96 -17.25 -13.05
CA ASP A 15 -74.79 -18.50 -12.34
C ASP A 15 -74.66 -19.78 -13.24
N SER A 16 -73.87 -20.73 -12.72
CA SER A 16 -74.10 -22.14 -12.98
C SER A 16 -73.57 -22.99 -11.82
N PRO A 17 -74.30 -24.04 -11.37
CA PRO A 17 -74.16 -24.65 -10.07
C PRO A 17 -73.10 -25.74 -9.99
N ALA A 18 -72.57 -25.94 -8.76
CA ALA A 18 -71.59 -26.97 -8.41
C ALA A 18 -72.16 -28.38 -8.46
N PRO A 19 -71.40 -29.40 -8.85
CA PRO A 19 -71.74 -30.81 -8.68
C PRO A 19 -71.33 -31.31 -7.27
N HIS A 20 -72.21 -32.17 -6.71
CA HIS A 20 -72.14 -32.80 -5.42
C HIS A 20 -70.85 -33.60 -5.15
N ALA A 21 -70.29 -33.45 -3.97
CA ALA A 21 -69.21 -34.27 -3.44
C ALA A 21 -69.72 -35.65 -3.00
N GLY A 22 -69.12 -36.72 -3.52
CA GLY A 22 -69.19 -38.05 -3.00
C GLY A 22 -68.16 -38.31 -1.88
N PRO A 23 -68.39 -39.32 -0.99
CA PRO A 23 -67.51 -39.52 0.14
C PRO A 23 -66.13 -40.02 -0.26
N GLN A 24 -65.12 -39.29 0.12
CA GLN A 24 -63.72 -39.67 -0.09
C GLN A 24 -63.30 -40.66 1.02
N GLY A 25 -62.75 -41.79 0.64
CA GLY A 25 -62.11 -42.77 1.53
C GLY A 25 -60.81 -42.21 2.19
N PRO A 26 -60.26 -42.91 3.17
CA PRO A 26 -59.14 -42.43 3.97
C PRO A 26 -57.90 -42.22 3.09
N VAL A 27 -57.36 -40.99 3.16
CA VAL A 27 -56.10 -40.60 2.52
C VAL A 27 -54.94 -41.27 3.25
N PRO A 28 -54.00 -41.96 2.58
CA PRO A 28 -52.80 -42.47 3.21
C PRO A 28 -51.98 -41.33 3.80
N ALA A 29 -51.49 -41.50 5.03
CA ALA A 29 -50.61 -40.55 5.68
C ALA A 29 -49.37 -40.27 4.81
N THR A 30 -49.30 -39.07 4.27
CA THR A 30 -48.13 -38.57 3.60
C THR A 30 -47.05 -38.40 4.65
N SER A 31 -45.98 -39.19 4.58
CA SER A 31 -44.77 -39.03 5.40
C SER A 31 -44.23 -37.62 5.21
N LEU A 32 -44.10 -36.89 6.31
CA LEU A 32 -43.41 -35.62 6.36
C LEU A 32 -42.00 -35.81 5.79
N PRO A 33 -41.50 -34.90 4.95
CA PRO A 33 -40.12 -34.95 4.52
C PRO A 33 -39.23 -34.75 5.74
N GLN A 34 -38.36 -35.72 5.99
CA GLN A 34 -37.28 -35.62 6.95
C GLN A 34 -36.47 -34.36 6.67
N PRO A 35 -36.03 -33.58 7.67
CA PRO A 35 -35.11 -32.50 7.44
C PRO A 35 -33.88 -33.10 6.75
N ASN A 36 -33.59 -32.66 5.54
CA ASN A 36 -32.31 -32.93 4.92
C ASN A 36 -31.21 -32.64 5.95
N GLU A 37 -30.53 -33.68 6.39
CA GLU A 37 -29.19 -33.48 6.95
C GLU A 37 -28.41 -32.68 5.94
N ALA A 38 -28.16 -31.40 6.26
CA ALA A 38 -27.25 -30.57 5.53
C ALA A 38 -25.94 -31.35 5.50
N VAL A 39 -25.63 -31.93 4.35
CA VAL A 39 -24.30 -32.43 4.07
C VAL A 39 -23.40 -31.25 4.38
N ALA A 40 -22.71 -31.35 5.50
CA ALA A 40 -21.66 -30.43 5.86
C ALA A 40 -20.72 -30.40 4.64
N GLY A 41 -20.84 -29.31 3.87
CA GLY A 41 -19.99 -29.11 2.72
C GLY A 41 -18.56 -29.22 3.22
N GLU A 42 -17.89 -30.27 2.80
CA GLU A 42 -16.48 -30.49 3.02
C GLU A 42 -15.79 -29.20 2.55
N ALA A 43 -15.31 -28.41 3.53
CA ALA A 43 -14.60 -27.17 3.24
C ALA A 43 -13.48 -27.55 2.27
N ALA A 44 -13.55 -27.01 1.05
CA ALA A 44 -12.51 -27.24 0.05
C ALA A 44 -11.14 -27.09 0.76
N PRO A 45 -10.19 -28.01 0.61
CA PRO A 45 -8.91 -27.94 1.30
C PRO A 45 -8.30 -26.59 0.95
N ALA A 46 -7.93 -25.83 2.00
CA ALA A 46 -7.26 -24.56 1.83
C ALA A 46 -6.11 -24.79 0.86
N SER A 47 -6.16 -24.11 -0.32
CA SER A 47 -5.13 -24.23 -1.34
C SER A 47 -3.77 -24.05 -0.65
N SER A 48 -2.89 -25.05 -0.80
CA SER A 48 -1.51 -24.95 -0.32
C SER A 48 -0.93 -23.62 -0.84
N PRO A 49 -0.19 -22.86 -0.02
CA PRO A 49 0.40 -21.61 -0.47
C PRO A 49 1.19 -21.86 -1.76
N GLU A 50 0.79 -21.19 -2.85
CA GLU A 50 1.51 -21.31 -4.12
C GLU A 50 2.95 -20.84 -3.89
N HIS A 51 3.90 -21.76 -4.00
CA HIS A 51 5.31 -21.42 -3.97
C HIS A 51 5.66 -20.55 -5.18
N LEU A 52 6.57 -19.60 -4.96
CA LEU A 52 7.04 -18.68 -6.01
C LEU A 52 7.62 -19.48 -7.19
N ALA A 53 7.24 -19.11 -8.41
CA ALA A 53 7.82 -19.67 -9.61
C ALA A 53 9.31 -19.29 -9.73
N ARG A 54 10.11 -20.10 -10.44
CA ARG A 54 11.52 -19.78 -10.70
C ARG A 54 11.72 -18.39 -11.30
N ALA A 55 10.80 -17.98 -12.18
CA ALA A 55 10.83 -16.64 -12.79
C ALA A 55 10.68 -15.51 -11.76
N ASP A 56 9.87 -15.71 -10.70
CA ASP A 56 9.74 -14.73 -9.62
C ASP A 56 11.03 -14.59 -8.83
N TRP A 57 11.70 -15.71 -8.51
CA TRP A 57 13.00 -15.69 -7.84
C TRP A 57 14.07 -14.96 -8.65
N VAL A 58 14.08 -15.16 -9.98
CA VAL A 58 15.01 -14.44 -10.87
C VAL A 58 14.74 -12.94 -10.84
N ARG A 59 13.47 -12.51 -10.95
CA ARG A 59 13.09 -11.08 -10.89
C ARG A 59 13.44 -10.46 -9.54
N ILE A 60 13.15 -11.18 -8.44
CA ILE A 60 13.50 -10.77 -7.07
C ILE A 60 15.02 -10.62 -6.94
N ALA A 61 15.81 -11.56 -7.46
CA ALA A 61 17.27 -11.50 -7.38
C ALA A 61 17.85 -10.33 -8.20
N ILE A 62 17.38 -10.12 -9.44
CA ILE A 62 17.85 -9.03 -10.31
C ILE A 62 17.63 -7.64 -9.68
N PHE A 63 16.53 -7.43 -8.99
CA PHE A 63 16.25 -6.16 -8.32
C PHE A 63 16.72 -6.15 -6.86
N GLY A 64 16.41 -7.20 -6.10
CA GLY A 64 16.59 -7.22 -4.65
C GLY A 64 18.06 -7.31 -4.22
N ILE A 65 18.92 -7.99 -5.00
CA ILE A 65 20.36 -8.07 -4.68
C ILE A 65 21.03 -6.69 -4.81
N PRO A 66 20.91 -5.95 -5.95
CA PRO A 66 21.44 -4.61 -6.04
C PRO A 66 20.86 -3.66 -4.98
N TYR A 67 19.53 -3.69 -4.75
CA TYR A 67 18.90 -2.86 -3.73
C TYR A 67 19.49 -3.12 -2.33
N ALA A 68 19.54 -4.39 -1.92
CA ALA A 68 20.11 -4.75 -0.62
C ALA A 68 21.59 -4.38 -0.50
N THR A 69 22.37 -4.60 -1.56
CA THR A 69 23.81 -4.27 -1.58
C THR A 69 24.03 -2.77 -1.41
N PHE A 70 23.28 -1.92 -2.12
CA PHE A 70 23.51 -0.48 -2.08
C PHE A 70 22.92 0.16 -0.82
N PHE A 71 21.71 -0.22 -0.41
CA PHE A 71 21.00 0.48 0.66
C PHE A 71 21.03 -0.20 2.02
N LEU A 72 20.97 -1.55 2.07
CA LEU A 72 21.06 -2.24 3.36
C LEU A 72 22.51 -2.45 3.82
N LEU A 73 23.43 -2.67 2.89
CA LEU A 73 24.84 -2.90 3.20
C LEU A 73 25.71 -1.65 2.97
N GLY A 74 25.18 -0.59 2.37
CA GLY A 74 25.92 0.63 2.06
C GLY A 74 27.10 0.43 1.09
N ALA A 75 27.12 -0.68 0.35
CA ALA A 75 28.23 -1.07 -0.52
C ALA A 75 28.06 -0.50 -1.93
N VAL A 76 28.17 0.83 -2.07
CA VAL A 76 28.11 1.50 -3.37
C VAL A 76 29.46 1.35 -4.08
N PRO A 77 29.52 0.79 -5.31
CA PRO A 77 30.76 0.63 -6.07
C PRO A 77 31.17 1.96 -6.70
N LEU A 78 31.73 2.87 -5.91
CA LEU A 78 32.10 4.22 -6.33
C LEU A 78 33.03 4.25 -7.56
N PHE A 79 33.86 3.19 -7.75
CA PHE A 79 34.75 3.06 -8.91
C PHE A 79 34.01 2.94 -10.27
N LEU A 80 32.69 2.72 -10.27
CA LEU A 80 31.87 2.71 -11.48
C LEU A 80 31.42 4.09 -11.92
N PHE A 81 31.61 5.11 -11.09
CA PHE A 81 31.17 6.47 -11.37
C PHE A 81 32.37 7.38 -11.66
N PRO A 82 32.22 8.41 -12.51
CA PRO A 82 33.28 9.39 -12.73
C PRO A 82 33.66 10.13 -11.45
N ASP A 83 34.93 10.41 -11.25
CA ASP A 83 35.44 11.17 -10.08
C ASP A 83 34.83 12.57 -9.96
N SER A 84 34.32 13.12 -11.06
CA SER A 84 33.63 14.42 -11.11
C SER A 84 32.20 14.41 -10.60
N TRP A 85 31.63 13.23 -10.31
CA TRP A 85 30.27 13.14 -9.82
C TRP A 85 30.23 13.34 -8.30
N ASN A 86 29.33 14.22 -7.87
CA ASN A 86 29.02 14.35 -6.46
C ASN A 86 28.03 13.26 -6.00
N LEU A 87 27.81 13.17 -4.69
CA LEU A 87 26.95 12.15 -4.09
C LEU A 87 25.51 12.22 -4.61
N THR A 88 24.98 13.41 -4.87
CA THR A 88 23.64 13.62 -5.45
C THR A 88 23.52 12.98 -6.82
N ALA A 89 24.53 13.16 -7.70
CA ALA A 89 24.56 12.55 -9.03
C ALA A 89 24.62 11.02 -8.95
N ILE A 90 25.44 10.48 -8.05
CA ILE A 90 25.60 9.03 -7.86
C ILE A 90 24.30 8.43 -7.35
N ASN A 91 23.69 9.00 -6.31
CA ASN A 91 22.42 8.52 -5.78
C ASN A 91 21.31 8.58 -6.83
N LEU A 92 21.18 9.68 -7.54
CA LEU A 92 20.18 9.82 -8.61
C LEU A 92 20.37 8.77 -9.73
N ALA A 93 21.60 8.45 -10.09
CA ALA A 93 21.88 7.41 -11.07
C ALA A 93 21.48 6.02 -10.57
N ILE A 94 21.82 5.68 -9.33
CA ILE A 94 21.46 4.41 -8.70
C ILE A 94 19.93 4.29 -8.61
N ASP A 95 19.27 5.30 -8.08
CA ASP A 95 17.81 5.33 -7.94
C ASP A 95 17.11 5.23 -9.31
N THR A 96 17.65 5.89 -10.32
CA THR A 96 17.12 5.81 -11.70
C THR A 96 17.21 4.39 -12.24
N VAL A 97 18.36 3.72 -12.08
CA VAL A 97 18.54 2.33 -12.51
C VAL A 97 17.58 1.41 -11.75
N LEU A 98 17.47 1.57 -10.45
CA LEU A 98 16.55 0.75 -9.63
C LEU A 98 15.09 0.99 -10.00
N LEU A 99 14.70 2.24 -10.27
CA LEU A 99 13.35 2.55 -10.73
C LEU A 99 13.04 1.90 -12.09
N ILE A 100 14.00 1.94 -13.02
CA ILE A 100 13.87 1.25 -14.31
C ILE A 100 13.70 -0.26 -14.10
N LEU A 101 14.49 -0.87 -13.21
CA LEU A 101 14.36 -2.29 -12.87
C LEU A 101 12.98 -2.59 -12.27
N VAL A 102 12.50 -1.78 -11.35
CA VAL A 102 11.15 -1.92 -10.77
C VAL A 102 10.08 -1.89 -11.86
N LEU A 103 10.12 -0.89 -12.73
CA LEU A 103 9.13 -0.74 -13.80
C LEU A 103 9.22 -1.88 -14.83
N ALA A 104 10.43 -2.29 -15.19
CA ALA A 104 10.63 -3.38 -16.16
C ALA A 104 10.17 -4.75 -15.62
N LEU A 105 10.47 -5.03 -14.34
CA LEU A 105 10.24 -6.34 -13.75
C LEU A 105 8.85 -6.49 -13.12
N PHE A 106 8.30 -5.41 -12.53
CA PHE A 106 7.12 -5.47 -11.67
C PHE A 106 5.95 -4.57 -12.09
N SER A 107 6.04 -3.82 -13.21
CA SER A 107 4.94 -2.95 -13.66
C SER A 107 3.62 -3.70 -13.83
N ARG A 108 3.65 -4.95 -14.28
CA ARG A 108 2.47 -5.81 -14.43
C ARG A 108 1.79 -6.17 -13.10
N GLU A 109 2.47 -5.99 -11.98
CA GLU A 109 1.96 -6.22 -10.62
C GLU A 109 1.61 -4.87 -9.95
N PHE A 110 2.42 -3.85 -10.17
CA PHE A 110 2.21 -2.52 -9.58
C PHE A 110 1.06 -1.74 -10.24
N LEU A 111 1.00 -1.66 -11.57
CA LEU A 111 -0.01 -0.86 -12.25
C LEU A 111 -1.46 -1.32 -11.97
N PRO A 112 -1.78 -2.63 -11.98
CA PRO A 112 -3.12 -3.09 -11.61
C PRO A 112 -3.50 -2.81 -10.15
N ALA A 113 -2.51 -2.64 -9.24
CA ALA A 113 -2.77 -2.33 -7.85
C ALA A 113 -3.52 -1.00 -7.66
N PHE A 114 -3.43 -0.07 -8.61
CA PHE A 114 -4.21 1.17 -8.61
C PHE A 114 -5.72 0.94 -8.73
N SER A 115 -6.16 -0.23 -9.19
CA SER A 115 -7.58 -0.59 -9.22
C SER A 115 -8.23 -0.54 -7.82
N TYR A 116 -7.45 -0.74 -6.76
CA TYR A 116 -7.89 -0.58 -5.39
C TYR A 116 -8.48 0.82 -5.11
N LEU A 117 -7.94 1.86 -5.75
CA LEU A 117 -8.42 3.23 -5.60
C LEU A 117 -9.71 3.51 -6.38
N ARG A 118 -10.17 2.62 -7.28
CA ARG A 118 -11.42 2.83 -8.04
C ARG A 118 -12.67 2.84 -7.14
N THR A 119 -12.61 2.13 -6.01
CA THR A 119 -13.70 2.12 -5.03
C THR A 119 -13.44 3.13 -3.93
N ARG A 120 -14.35 4.10 -3.75
CA ARG A 120 -14.26 5.16 -2.73
C ARG A 120 -12.92 5.92 -2.76
N PRO A 121 -12.46 6.43 -3.93
CA PRO A 121 -11.12 7.03 -4.06
C PRO A 121 -10.92 8.21 -3.11
N ILE A 122 -11.89 9.12 -3.05
CA ILE A 122 -11.82 10.31 -2.20
C ILE A 122 -11.64 9.92 -0.72
N LEU A 123 -12.42 8.95 -0.22
CA LEU A 123 -12.29 8.51 1.17
C LEU A 123 -10.91 7.89 1.46
N LYS A 124 -10.42 7.02 0.57
CA LYS A 124 -9.12 6.36 0.75
C LYS A 124 -7.97 7.36 0.75
N VAL A 125 -7.99 8.33 -0.15
CA VAL A 125 -6.97 9.37 -0.20
C VAL A 125 -7.12 10.34 0.99
N ALA A 126 -8.32 10.77 1.32
CA ALA A 126 -8.57 11.68 2.44
C ALA A 126 -8.13 11.09 3.79
N LEU A 127 -8.24 9.77 3.99
CA LEU A 127 -7.78 9.10 5.21
C LEU A 127 -6.24 9.09 5.38
N LEU A 128 -5.48 9.30 4.30
CA LEU A 128 -4.02 9.37 4.38
C LEU A 128 -3.55 10.62 5.14
N PHE A 129 -4.27 11.74 5.03
CA PHE A 129 -3.88 13.00 5.68
C PHE A 129 -3.95 12.95 7.22
N PRO A 130 -5.06 12.54 7.86
CA PRO A 130 -5.10 12.42 9.31
C PRO A 130 -4.13 11.33 9.81
N LEU A 131 -3.93 10.25 9.04
CA LEU A 131 -2.95 9.23 9.37
C LEU A 131 -1.53 9.80 9.30
N TRP A 132 -1.21 10.56 8.27
CA TRP A 132 0.07 11.26 8.13
C TRP A 132 0.28 12.25 9.30
N PHE A 133 -0.70 13.06 9.63
CA PHE A 133 -0.61 14.02 10.73
C PHE A 133 -0.37 13.33 12.08
N LEU A 134 -1.09 12.23 12.33
CA LEU A 134 -0.90 11.43 13.53
C LEU A 134 0.53 10.90 13.63
N ILE A 135 1.05 10.33 12.53
CA ILE A 135 2.39 9.73 12.56
C ILE A 135 3.50 10.78 12.71
N VAL A 136 3.33 11.96 12.15
CA VAL A 136 4.26 13.09 12.34
C VAL A 136 4.33 13.48 13.83
N ILE A 137 3.18 13.56 14.52
CA ILE A 137 3.14 13.83 15.96
C ILE A 137 3.84 12.72 16.74
N VAL A 138 3.58 11.45 16.42
CA VAL A 138 4.20 10.30 17.08
C VAL A 138 5.73 10.35 16.89
N GLN A 139 6.19 10.55 15.65
CA GLN A 139 7.63 10.65 15.36
C GLN A 139 8.30 11.83 16.10
N ALA A 140 7.67 13.00 16.07
CA ALA A 140 8.18 14.17 16.80
C ALA A 140 8.26 13.88 18.31
N THR A 141 7.24 13.25 18.89
CA THR A 141 7.22 12.88 20.32
C THR A 141 8.35 11.88 20.64
N VAL A 142 8.54 10.86 19.81
CA VAL A 142 9.61 9.88 19.98
C VAL A 142 10.99 10.56 19.88
N ARG A 143 11.19 11.44 18.91
CA ARG A 143 12.45 12.18 18.75
C ARG A 143 12.73 13.08 19.95
N ILE A 144 11.74 13.80 20.43
CA ILE A 144 11.88 14.65 21.63
C ILE A 144 12.20 13.80 22.87
N ALA A 145 11.57 12.64 23.01
CA ALA A 145 11.84 11.73 24.13
C ALA A 145 13.26 11.14 24.10
N LEU A 146 13.81 10.90 22.91
CA LEU A 146 15.12 10.27 22.73
C LEU A 146 16.29 11.28 22.68
N TYR A 147 16.07 12.47 22.13
CA TYR A 147 17.10 13.48 21.89
C TYR A 147 16.91 14.76 22.72
N GLY A 148 15.78 14.93 23.40
CA GLY A 148 15.41 16.19 24.07
C GLY A 148 14.69 17.16 23.13
N LEU A 149 14.49 18.40 23.61
CA LEU A 149 13.67 19.43 22.92
C LEU A 149 14.27 19.93 21.59
N ASN A 150 15.58 19.73 21.38
CA ASN A 150 16.28 20.14 20.16
C ASN A 150 16.91 18.91 19.48
N PRO A 151 16.11 18.03 18.87
CA PRO A 151 16.64 16.84 18.19
C PRO A 151 17.48 17.26 16.97
N PRO A 152 18.62 16.59 16.71
CA PRO A 152 19.42 16.86 15.52
C PRO A 152 18.60 16.54 14.25
N ILE A 153 18.94 17.14 13.12
CA ILE A 153 18.39 16.73 11.83
C ILE A 153 18.87 15.29 11.57
N ALA A 154 17.98 14.42 11.13
CA ALA A 154 18.37 13.06 10.76
C ALA A 154 19.25 13.06 9.49
N ASP A 155 20.25 12.17 9.42
CA ASP A 155 21.26 12.20 8.35
C ASP A 155 20.67 12.09 6.96
N ASN A 156 19.66 11.24 6.76
CA ASN A 156 18.96 11.15 5.48
C ASN A 156 18.19 12.42 5.11
N GLN A 157 17.69 13.19 6.09
CA GLN A 157 17.10 14.50 5.85
C GLN A 157 18.18 15.53 5.50
N GLN A 158 19.34 15.45 6.16
CA GLN A 158 20.47 16.32 5.86
C GLN A 158 20.96 16.11 4.43
N HIS A 159 21.04 14.85 3.95
CA HIS A 159 21.39 14.56 2.56
C HIS A 159 20.44 15.20 1.54
N VAL A 160 19.13 15.24 1.83
CA VAL A 160 18.16 15.91 0.96
C VAL A 160 18.37 17.43 1.00
N ILE A 161 18.62 18.00 2.16
CA ILE A 161 18.91 19.43 2.34
C ILE A 161 20.20 19.81 1.58
N ASP A 162 21.24 19.03 1.70
CA ASP A 162 22.51 19.27 1.02
C ASP A 162 22.33 19.19 -0.51
N ALA A 163 21.57 18.22 -0.99
CA ALA A 163 21.26 18.07 -2.41
C ALA A 163 20.52 19.28 -2.99
N LEU A 164 19.68 19.97 -2.21
CA LEU A 164 19.00 21.19 -2.68
C LEU A 164 19.97 22.30 -3.10
N ASN A 165 21.22 22.28 -2.60
CA ASN A 165 22.26 23.23 -2.99
C ASN A 165 22.93 22.89 -4.33
N ASP A 166 22.65 21.72 -4.92
CA ASP A 166 23.20 21.26 -6.19
C ASP A 166 22.41 21.79 -7.42
N GLY A 167 21.63 22.84 -7.26
CA GLY A 167 20.89 23.49 -8.34
C GLY A 167 19.86 22.57 -8.98
N THR A 168 19.83 22.52 -10.32
CA THR A 168 18.85 21.71 -11.08
C THR A 168 18.93 20.21 -10.74
N LEU A 169 20.14 19.69 -10.53
CA LEU A 169 20.35 18.29 -10.17
C LEU A 169 19.68 17.97 -8.82
N GLY A 170 19.86 18.84 -7.84
CA GLY A 170 19.22 18.70 -6.52
C GLY A 170 17.69 18.74 -6.58
N ILE A 171 17.12 19.61 -7.42
CA ILE A 171 15.67 19.66 -7.65
C ILE A 171 15.16 18.34 -8.22
N ILE A 172 15.85 17.77 -9.22
CA ILE A 172 15.49 16.49 -9.82
C ILE A 172 15.58 15.38 -8.75
N PHE A 173 16.68 15.35 -7.99
CA PHE A 173 16.87 14.36 -6.93
C PHE A 173 15.78 14.45 -5.85
N THR A 174 15.45 15.64 -5.38
CA THR A 174 14.40 15.82 -4.36
C THR A 174 13.02 15.41 -4.85
N PHE A 175 12.69 15.67 -6.13
CA PHE A 175 11.47 15.12 -6.73
C PHE A 175 11.50 13.58 -6.75
N PHE A 176 12.66 12.98 -7.04
CA PHE A 176 12.84 11.55 -7.03
C PHE A 176 12.65 10.97 -5.61
N VAL A 177 13.23 11.61 -4.60
CA VAL A 177 13.05 11.25 -3.16
C VAL A 177 11.59 11.34 -2.73
N GLY A 178 10.82 12.28 -3.28
CA GLY A 178 9.40 12.43 -2.98
C GLY A 178 8.54 11.28 -3.52
N ILE A 179 8.83 10.76 -4.72
CA ILE A 179 7.93 9.89 -5.47
C ILE A 179 8.60 8.59 -5.92
N GLY A 180 9.78 8.67 -6.51
CA GLY A 180 10.48 7.53 -7.14
C GLY A 180 11.08 6.58 -6.10
N VAL A 181 11.84 7.11 -5.16
CA VAL A 181 12.46 6.34 -4.08
C VAL A 181 11.42 5.59 -3.26
N PRO A 182 10.29 6.21 -2.83
CA PRO A 182 9.21 5.47 -2.20
C PRO A 182 8.71 4.27 -3.01
N LEU A 183 8.63 4.36 -4.34
CA LEU A 183 8.22 3.22 -5.15
C LEU A 183 9.24 2.09 -5.12
N ILE A 184 10.52 2.41 -5.25
CA ILE A 184 11.62 1.44 -5.17
C ILE A 184 11.56 0.70 -3.82
N GLU A 185 11.42 1.45 -2.73
CA GLU A 185 11.36 0.92 -1.37
C GLU A 185 10.11 0.08 -1.11
N GLU A 186 8.93 0.52 -1.56
CA GLU A 186 7.71 -0.27 -1.41
C GLU A 186 7.76 -1.57 -2.20
N MET A 187 8.40 -1.58 -3.37
CA MET A 187 8.59 -2.82 -4.13
C MET A 187 9.51 -3.79 -3.39
N PHE A 188 10.57 -3.32 -2.72
CA PHE A 188 11.43 -4.18 -1.93
C PHE A 188 10.76 -4.63 -0.62
N PHE A 189 10.40 -3.67 0.24
CA PHE A 189 9.96 -3.96 1.61
C PHE A 189 8.55 -4.54 1.66
N ARG A 190 7.61 -4.08 0.81
CA ARG A 190 6.21 -4.49 0.90
C ARG A 190 5.87 -5.55 -0.12
N HIS A 191 6.16 -5.29 -1.39
CA HIS A 191 5.79 -6.26 -2.43
C HIS A 191 6.61 -7.55 -2.35
N ILE A 192 7.94 -7.46 -2.23
CA ILE A 192 8.82 -8.63 -2.16
C ILE A 192 8.82 -9.22 -0.75
N LEU A 193 9.34 -8.49 0.26
CA LEU A 193 9.54 -9.07 1.59
C LEU A 193 8.22 -9.50 2.25
N ILE A 194 7.14 -8.73 2.14
CA ILE A 194 5.86 -9.13 2.73
C ILE A 194 5.02 -9.91 1.72
N GLY A 195 4.81 -9.35 0.53
CA GLY A 195 3.91 -9.92 -0.48
C GLY A 195 4.33 -11.30 -0.94
N LYS A 196 5.56 -11.42 -1.42
CA LYS A 196 6.08 -12.68 -1.98
C LYS A 196 6.52 -13.68 -0.90
N LEU A 197 7.26 -13.23 0.14
CA LEU A 197 7.80 -14.15 1.14
C LEU A 197 6.75 -14.64 2.15
N SER A 198 5.56 -14.04 2.21
CA SER A 198 4.45 -14.60 3.01
C SER A 198 3.92 -15.93 2.48
N ALA A 199 4.38 -16.41 1.32
CA ALA A 199 4.18 -17.79 0.87
C ALA A 199 4.97 -18.83 1.71
N TYR A 200 6.03 -18.39 2.40
CA TYR A 200 6.94 -19.25 3.15
C TYR A 200 6.92 -19.02 4.66
N ALA A 201 6.37 -17.88 5.11
CA ALA A 201 6.33 -17.54 6.53
C ALA A 201 5.05 -16.76 6.85
N PRO A 202 4.57 -16.77 8.12
CA PRO A 202 3.40 -16.00 8.53
C PRO A 202 3.54 -14.51 8.18
N THR A 203 2.49 -13.91 7.64
CA THR A 203 2.51 -12.50 7.20
C THR A 203 2.94 -11.54 8.31
N TRP A 204 2.52 -11.77 9.57
CA TRP A 204 2.93 -10.93 10.69
C TRP A 204 4.44 -10.93 10.92
N LEU A 205 5.10 -12.07 10.75
CA LEU A 205 6.55 -12.22 10.94
C LEU A 205 7.31 -11.46 9.85
N VAL A 206 6.99 -11.71 8.57
CA VAL A 206 7.67 -11.02 7.45
C VAL A 206 7.36 -9.52 7.46
N ALA A 207 6.17 -9.11 7.90
CA ALA A 207 5.81 -7.71 8.06
C ALA A 207 6.62 -7.03 9.18
N SER A 208 6.81 -7.69 10.32
CA SER A 208 7.65 -7.17 11.41
C SER A 208 9.10 -7.05 11.00
N ILE A 209 9.65 -8.06 10.30
CA ILE A 209 11.02 -8.03 9.77
C ILE A 209 11.16 -6.88 8.75
N SER A 210 10.22 -6.74 7.82
CA SER A 210 10.22 -5.67 6.83
C SER A 210 10.19 -4.29 7.47
N ALA A 211 9.33 -4.10 8.48
CA ALA A 211 9.25 -2.83 9.20
C ALA A 211 10.56 -2.51 9.95
N ALA A 212 11.16 -3.49 10.61
CA ALA A 212 12.43 -3.31 11.32
C ALA A 212 13.58 -3.01 10.35
N LEU A 213 13.69 -3.73 9.23
CA LEU A 213 14.73 -3.49 8.22
C LEU A 213 14.57 -2.11 7.56
N PHE A 214 13.34 -1.67 7.29
CA PHE A 214 13.10 -0.33 6.77
C PHE A 214 13.54 0.76 7.76
N ALA A 215 13.18 0.64 9.03
CA ALA A 215 13.64 1.58 10.05
C ALA A 215 15.16 1.55 10.22
N TYR A 216 15.78 0.37 10.18
CA TYR A 216 17.23 0.19 10.25
C TYR A 216 17.96 0.89 9.09
N MET A 217 17.47 0.73 7.87
CA MET A 217 18.05 1.38 6.68
C MET A 217 18.11 2.92 6.79
N HIS A 218 17.17 3.51 7.52
CA HIS A 218 17.09 4.95 7.75
C HIS A 218 17.82 5.43 9.00
N SER A 219 18.60 4.55 9.66
CA SER A 219 19.16 4.81 10.97
C SER A 219 20.70 4.78 10.91
N HIS A 220 21.32 5.85 11.39
CA HIS A 220 22.76 5.88 11.65
C HIS A 220 23.07 5.70 13.14
N GLN A 221 22.11 6.05 14.01
CA GLN A 221 22.17 5.86 15.45
C GLN A 221 20.95 5.05 15.92
N TRP A 222 21.06 4.41 17.10
CA TRP A 222 19.95 3.60 17.63
C TRP A 222 18.67 4.42 17.89
N GLN A 223 18.82 5.72 18.22
CA GLN A 223 17.68 6.62 18.40
C GLN A 223 16.91 6.84 17.08
N ASP A 224 17.62 6.91 15.95
CA ASP A 224 16.99 7.06 14.64
C ASP A 224 16.14 5.85 14.31
N PHE A 225 16.61 4.64 14.66
CA PHE A 225 15.82 3.43 14.46
C PHE A 225 14.43 3.54 15.11
N PHE A 226 14.36 3.95 16.38
CA PHE A 226 13.09 4.13 17.06
C PHE A 226 12.30 5.33 16.54
N SER A 227 12.95 6.33 16.00
CA SER A 227 12.31 7.49 15.37
C SER A 227 11.65 7.13 14.03
N TYR A 228 12.26 6.22 13.25
CA TYR A 228 11.72 5.76 11.95
C TYR A 228 10.75 4.56 12.08
N LEU A 229 10.81 3.82 13.17
CA LEU A 229 9.95 2.65 13.38
C LEU A 229 8.44 2.96 13.28
N PRO A 230 7.91 4.07 13.84
CA PRO A 230 6.49 4.41 13.72
C PRO A 230 6.02 4.58 12.29
N ILE A 231 6.75 5.32 11.44
CA ILE A 231 6.37 5.48 10.03
C ILE A 231 6.48 4.16 9.27
N SER A 232 7.52 3.38 9.52
CA SER A 232 7.70 2.07 8.91
C SER A 232 6.56 1.11 9.23
N ILE A 233 6.14 1.04 10.50
CA ILE A 233 4.99 0.25 10.94
C ILE A 233 3.72 0.76 10.25
N THR A 234 3.52 2.07 10.15
CA THR A 234 2.32 2.65 9.55
C THR A 234 2.21 2.32 8.07
N ILE A 235 3.29 2.47 7.31
CA ILE A 235 3.32 2.09 5.88
C ILE A 235 3.08 0.57 5.73
N THR A 236 3.70 -0.25 6.59
CA THR A 236 3.51 -1.70 6.60
C THR A 236 2.04 -2.07 6.88
N LEU A 237 1.39 -1.40 7.84
CA LEU A 237 -0.02 -1.60 8.13
C LEU A 237 -0.92 -1.12 6.98
N ALA A 238 -0.60 0.00 6.34
CA ALA A 238 -1.30 0.46 5.14
C ALA A 238 -1.27 -0.60 4.04
N TYR A 239 -0.11 -1.22 3.81
CA TYR A 239 0.04 -2.34 2.88
C TYR A 239 -0.80 -3.55 3.28
N VAL A 240 -0.62 -4.07 4.49
CA VAL A 240 -1.29 -5.31 4.96
C VAL A 240 -2.81 -5.12 5.04
N LYS A 241 -3.29 -4.00 5.60
CA LYS A 241 -4.72 -3.72 5.79
C LYS A 241 -5.46 -3.40 4.48
N SER A 242 -4.76 -2.93 3.46
CA SER A 242 -5.33 -2.74 2.12
C SER A 242 -5.39 -4.03 1.28
N GLY A 243 -5.14 -5.20 1.88
CA GLY A 243 -5.08 -6.47 1.16
C GLY A 243 -3.77 -6.67 0.41
N LYS A 244 -2.67 -6.22 0.99
CA LYS A 244 -1.32 -6.23 0.39
C LYS A 244 -1.22 -5.40 -0.89
N ASN A 245 -1.84 -4.23 -0.87
CA ASN A 245 -1.87 -3.33 -2.03
C ASN A 245 -0.68 -2.37 -2.01
N VAL A 246 0.29 -2.61 -2.89
CA VAL A 246 1.52 -1.81 -2.98
C VAL A 246 1.28 -0.38 -3.50
N ALA A 247 0.27 -0.15 -4.33
CA ALA A 247 -0.03 1.20 -4.78
C ALA A 247 -0.58 2.09 -3.64
N TYR A 248 -1.32 1.51 -2.70
CA TYR A 248 -1.85 2.26 -1.57
C TYR A 248 -0.77 2.58 -0.52
N SER A 249 0.11 1.63 -0.20
CA SER A 249 1.26 1.91 0.69
C SER A 249 2.24 2.89 0.04
N TRP A 250 2.52 2.75 -1.25
CA TRP A 250 3.32 3.71 -1.99
C TRP A 250 2.72 5.13 -1.96
N LEU A 251 1.40 5.26 -2.17
CA LEU A 251 0.75 6.56 -2.12
C LEU A 251 0.91 7.25 -0.76
N PHE A 252 0.78 6.50 0.34
CA PHE A 252 1.01 7.03 1.68
C PHE A 252 2.47 7.41 1.91
N HIS A 253 3.40 6.57 1.48
CA HIS A 253 4.82 6.83 1.60
C HIS A 253 5.26 8.04 0.77
N ALA A 254 4.84 8.11 -0.50
CA ALA A 254 5.10 9.24 -1.37
C ALA A 254 4.48 10.55 -0.86
N LEU A 255 3.29 10.50 -0.26
CA LEU A 255 2.67 11.65 0.41
C LEU A 255 3.57 12.16 1.55
N ASN A 256 4.02 11.25 2.43
CA ASN A 256 4.93 11.60 3.53
C ASN A 256 6.20 12.28 3.01
N ASN A 257 6.89 11.65 2.08
CA ASN A 257 8.17 12.17 1.56
C ASN A 257 7.98 13.48 0.81
N THR A 258 6.94 13.60 -0.03
CA THR A 258 6.66 14.83 -0.76
C THR A 258 6.38 16.00 0.18
N ILE A 259 5.57 15.80 1.23
CA ILE A 259 5.29 16.86 2.20
C ILE A 259 6.58 17.25 2.94
N MET A 260 7.40 16.28 3.35
CA MET A 260 8.68 16.57 4.01
C MET A 260 9.63 17.36 3.10
N VAL A 261 9.76 16.98 1.83
CA VAL A 261 10.56 17.72 0.83
C VAL A 261 10.04 19.15 0.67
N VAL A 262 8.72 19.34 0.52
CA VAL A 262 8.13 20.69 0.39
C VAL A 262 8.39 21.55 1.63
N LEU A 263 8.30 20.97 2.82
CA LEU A 263 8.61 21.67 4.07
C LEU A 263 10.09 22.07 4.16
N MET A 264 11.02 21.20 3.72
CA MET A 264 12.45 21.51 3.65
C MET A 264 12.72 22.68 2.70
N PHE A 265 12.15 22.70 1.51
CA PHE A 265 12.23 23.82 0.58
C PHE A 265 11.73 25.14 1.20
N ALA A 266 10.57 25.10 1.84
CA ALA A 266 9.95 26.28 2.43
C ALA A 266 10.80 26.85 3.59
N THR A 267 11.39 26.00 4.42
CA THR A 267 12.24 26.41 5.54
C THR A 267 13.59 26.96 5.08
N GLN A 268 14.23 26.32 4.09
CA GLN A 268 15.47 26.87 3.49
C GLN A 268 15.26 28.23 2.84
N GLY A 269 14.19 28.40 2.07
CA GLY A 269 13.85 29.69 1.45
C GLY A 269 13.60 30.79 2.50
N ALA A 270 13.00 30.46 3.64
CA ALA A 270 12.79 31.39 4.74
C ALA A 270 14.13 31.82 5.41
N LEU A 271 15.07 30.87 5.58
CA LEU A 271 16.39 31.16 6.18
C LEU A 271 17.33 31.95 5.27
N GLN A 272 17.19 31.81 3.95
CA GLN A 272 17.98 32.58 2.97
C GLN A 272 17.51 34.03 2.80
N ASN A 273 16.25 34.32 3.18
CA ASN A 273 15.63 35.64 3.08
C ASN A 273 15.55 36.39 4.42
N ALA A 274 16.07 35.82 5.52
CA ALA A 274 16.13 36.42 6.85
C ALA A 274 17.51 36.96 7.17
#